data_bed058b4ca085c7aeb1ee117cbccf6ef
#
_entry.id   bed058b4ca085c7aeb1ee117cbccf6ef
#
_cell.length_a   1.000
_cell.length_b   1.000
_cell.length_c   1.000
_cell.angle_alpha   90.00
_cell.angle_beta   90.00
_cell.angle_gamma   90.00
#
_symmetry.space_group_name_H-M   'P 1'
#
loop_
_entity.id
_entity.type
_entity.pdbx_description
1 polymer ?
#
loop_
_entity_poly.entity_id
_entity_poly.type
_entity_poly.pdbx_seq_one_letter_code
_entity_poly.pdbx_strand_id
1 'polypeptide(L)'
;AFSSAIEAVALNAKVAMIERGTVGGTCVNVGCVPSKTLLRAGEINHLAKNNPFVGLHTSASNVDLAPLVKQKNDLVTEMRNEKYVNLIDDYGFELIKGEAKFVNENTVEVNGNQITAKRFLIATGASSTAPNIPGLDEVDYLTSTSL
;
A
#
# COMPACT_ATOMS: atom_id res chain seq x y z
N ALA A 1 9.24 6.50 4.33
CA ALA A 1 10.33 5.58 4.66
C ALA A 1 11.31 5.41 3.49
N PHE A 2 10.88 4.89 2.33
CA PHE A 2 11.78 4.59 1.19
C PHE A 2 12.63 5.79 0.75
N SER A 3 12.03 6.94 0.46
CA SER A 3 12.78 8.14 0.04
C SER A 3 13.86 8.54 1.04
N SER A 4 13.57 8.45 2.33
CA SER A 4 14.56 8.77 3.37
C SER A 4 15.65 7.70 3.48
N ALA A 5 15.32 6.43 3.24
CA ALA A 5 16.28 5.34 3.22
C ALA A 5 17.24 5.48 2.03
N ILE A 6 16.72 5.78 0.83
CA ILE A 6 17.51 6.05 -0.39
C ILE A 6 18.47 7.20 -0.15
N GLU A 7 17.99 8.32 0.38
CA GLU A 7 18.84 9.48 0.68
C GLU A 7 19.92 9.16 1.72
N ALA A 8 19.57 8.40 2.75
CA ALA A 8 20.53 8.01 3.77
C ALA A 8 21.65 7.12 3.19
N VAL A 9 21.32 6.19 2.29
CA VAL A 9 22.33 5.37 1.58
C VAL A 9 23.18 6.24 0.66
N ALA A 10 22.59 7.18 -0.06
CA ALA A 10 23.33 8.12 -0.90
C ALA A 10 24.35 8.97 -0.08
N LEU A 11 24.07 9.19 1.20
CA LEU A 11 24.98 9.82 2.17
C LEU A 11 25.89 8.81 2.89
N ASN A 12 26.05 7.59 2.37
CA ASN A 12 26.89 6.52 2.91
C ASN A 12 26.46 6.00 4.29
N ALA A 13 25.19 6.12 4.66
CA ALA A 13 24.68 5.49 5.87
C ALA A 13 24.36 4.00 5.63
N LYS A 14 24.63 3.15 6.61
CA LYS A 14 24.08 1.79 6.66
C LYS A 14 22.65 1.87 7.16
N VAL A 15 21.70 1.36 6.36
CA VAL A 15 20.26 1.47 6.61
C VAL A 15 19.65 0.08 6.81
N ALA A 16 18.91 -0.10 7.92
CA ALA A 16 17.99 -1.21 8.12
C ALA A 16 16.54 -0.68 8.11
N MET A 17 15.69 -1.35 7.36
CA MET A 17 14.26 -1.07 7.26
C MET A 17 13.48 -2.18 7.95
N ILE A 18 12.62 -1.82 8.90
CA ILE A 18 11.79 -2.79 9.62
C ILE A 18 10.36 -2.66 9.13
N GLU A 19 9.76 -3.77 8.69
CA GLU A 19 8.39 -3.81 8.18
C GLU A 19 7.64 -5.01 8.75
N ARG A 20 6.55 -4.76 9.48
CA ARG A 20 5.70 -5.82 10.04
C ARG A 20 4.72 -6.41 9.02
N GLY A 21 4.31 -5.62 8.05
CA GLY A 21 3.29 -5.96 7.06
C GLY A 21 3.85 -6.16 5.65
N THR A 22 3.16 -5.58 4.69
CA THR A 22 3.52 -5.64 3.27
C THR A 22 4.32 -4.40 2.89
N VAL A 23 5.49 -4.61 2.31
CA VAL A 23 6.35 -3.54 1.76
C VAL A 23 5.58 -2.69 0.75
N GLY A 24 5.83 -1.37 0.71
CA GLY A 24 5.25 -0.43 -0.25
C GLY A 24 4.24 0.55 0.36
N GLY A 25 3.73 0.26 1.56
CA GLY A 25 2.80 1.12 2.28
C GLY A 25 1.38 1.15 1.69
N THR A 26 0.56 2.06 2.20
CA THR A 26 -0.89 2.12 1.91
C THR A 26 -1.20 2.38 0.44
N CYS A 27 -0.51 3.33 -0.20
CA CYS A 27 -0.89 3.80 -1.54
C CYS A 27 -0.87 2.68 -2.59
N VAL A 28 0.20 1.90 -2.66
CA VAL A 28 0.32 0.83 -3.65
C VAL A 28 -0.51 -0.39 -3.27
N ASN A 29 -0.54 -0.76 -1.98
CA ASN A 29 -1.12 -2.04 -1.57
C ASN A 29 -2.65 -2.00 -1.43
N VAL A 30 -3.19 -0.96 -0.79
CA VAL A 30 -4.61 -0.88 -0.39
C VAL A 30 -5.23 0.50 -0.58
N GLY A 31 -4.54 1.45 -1.19
CA GLY A 31 -5.00 2.82 -1.35
C GLY A 31 -5.15 3.25 -2.81
N CYS A 32 -4.26 4.12 -3.27
CA CYS A 32 -4.37 4.82 -4.55
C CYS A 32 -4.41 3.87 -5.76
N VAL A 33 -3.54 2.88 -5.81
CA VAL A 33 -3.43 2.00 -6.98
C VAL A 33 -4.68 1.13 -7.14
N PRO A 34 -5.08 0.32 -6.15
CA PRO A 34 -6.26 -0.52 -6.31
C PRO A 34 -7.55 0.29 -6.50
N SER A 35 -7.74 1.38 -5.75
CA SER A 35 -8.96 2.19 -5.86
C SER A 35 -9.08 2.88 -7.22
N LYS A 36 -8.00 3.48 -7.75
CA LYS A 36 -8.01 4.13 -9.05
C LYS A 36 -8.20 3.15 -10.21
N THR A 37 -7.68 1.94 -10.09
CA THR A 37 -7.90 0.87 -11.06
C THR A 37 -9.39 0.53 -11.17
N LEU A 38 -10.04 0.30 -10.03
CA LEU A 38 -11.47 -0.03 -10.00
C LEU A 38 -12.35 1.17 -10.43
N LEU A 39 -12.02 2.38 -9.98
CA LEU A 39 -12.72 3.60 -10.40
C LEU A 39 -12.62 3.82 -11.90
N ARG A 40 -11.45 3.60 -12.51
CA ARG A 40 -11.28 3.73 -13.96
C ARG A 40 -12.12 2.71 -14.73
N ALA A 41 -12.18 1.47 -14.27
CA ALA A 41 -13.04 0.45 -14.86
C ALA A 41 -14.53 0.83 -14.76
N GLY A 42 -14.95 1.34 -13.58
CA GLY A 42 -16.31 1.84 -13.37
C GLY A 42 -16.65 3.03 -14.29
N GLU A 43 -15.73 3.97 -14.44
CA GLU A 43 -15.87 5.13 -15.35
C GLU A 43 -16.07 4.68 -16.80
N ILE A 44 -15.24 3.75 -17.29
CA ILE A 44 -15.36 3.22 -18.65
C ILE A 44 -16.74 2.56 -18.86
N ASN A 45 -17.18 1.73 -17.91
CA ASN A 45 -18.48 1.09 -17.98
C ASN A 45 -19.63 2.11 -17.93
N HIS A 46 -19.51 3.17 -17.11
CA HIS A 46 -20.49 4.24 -17.02
C HIS A 46 -20.58 5.02 -18.34
N LEU A 47 -19.44 5.43 -18.91
CA LEU A 47 -19.38 6.16 -20.18
C LEU A 47 -19.88 5.32 -21.36
N ALA A 48 -19.65 4.01 -21.34
CA ALA A 48 -20.20 3.12 -22.36
C ALA A 48 -21.74 3.06 -22.35
N LYS A 49 -22.36 3.29 -21.19
CA LYS A 49 -23.83 3.36 -21.06
C LYS A 49 -24.39 4.76 -21.26
N ASN A 50 -23.64 5.81 -20.92
CA ASN A 50 -24.13 7.18 -20.72
C ASN A 50 -23.23 8.21 -21.41
N ASN A 51 -22.71 7.94 -22.62
CA ASN A 51 -21.89 8.92 -23.32
C ASN A 51 -22.73 10.12 -23.83
N PRO A 52 -22.17 11.34 -23.84
CA PRO A 52 -22.91 12.56 -24.21
C PRO A 52 -22.93 12.82 -25.74
N PHE A 53 -22.32 12.00 -26.56
CA PHE A 53 -22.14 12.31 -28.00
C PHE A 53 -23.28 11.76 -28.83
N VAL A 54 -23.96 12.65 -29.56
CA VAL A 54 -25.01 12.29 -30.48
C VAL A 54 -24.41 11.49 -31.67
N GLY A 55 -24.94 10.31 -31.92
CA GLY A 55 -24.43 9.41 -32.96
C GLY A 55 -23.36 8.42 -32.53
N LEU A 56 -22.85 8.53 -31.27
CA LEU A 56 -21.98 7.50 -30.69
C LEU A 56 -22.82 6.45 -29.96
N HIS A 57 -23.09 5.35 -30.64
CA HIS A 57 -23.91 4.26 -30.11
C HIS A 57 -23.01 3.26 -29.37
N THR A 58 -22.89 3.41 -28.05
CA THR A 58 -22.13 2.50 -27.19
C THR A 58 -23.06 1.77 -26.23
N SER A 59 -22.64 0.59 -25.80
CA SER A 59 -23.34 -0.20 -24.79
C SER A 59 -22.34 -0.85 -23.85
N ALA A 60 -22.76 -1.20 -22.66
CA ALA A 60 -21.97 -2.00 -21.73
C ALA A 60 -22.78 -3.21 -21.26
N SER A 61 -22.10 -4.33 -21.15
CA SER A 61 -22.61 -5.55 -20.53
C SER A 61 -22.46 -5.51 -19.00
N ASN A 62 -22.87 -6.59 -18.37
CA ASN A 62 -22.62 -6.79 -16.92
C ASN A 62 -21.11 -6.87 -16.65
N VAL A 63 -20.70 -6.32 -15.52
CA VAL A 63 -19.31 -6.38 -15.08
C VAL A 63 -19.04 -7.75 -14.46
N ASP A 64 -18.02 -8.44 -14.93
CA ASP A 64 -17.45 -9.59 -14.24
C ASP A 64 -16.37 -9.10 -13.26
N LEU A 65 -16.66 -9.18 -11.98
CA LEU A 65 -15.78 -8.66 -10.93
C LEU A 65 -14.54 -9.54 -10.72
N ALA A 66 -14.63 -10.85 -10.95
CA ALA A 66 -13.53 -11.75 -10.65
C ALA A 66 -12.27 -11.48 -11.49
N PRO A 67 -12.32 -11.40 -12.83
CA PRO A 67 -11.16 -11.02 -13.63
C PRO A 67 -10.72 -9.57 -13.40
N LEU A 68 -11.64 -8.64 -13.11
CA LEU A 68 -11.31 -7.24 -12.81
C LEU A 68 -10.51 -7.13 -11.51
N VAL A 69 -10.94 -7.81 -10.47
CA VAL A 69 -10.22 -7.87 -9.19
C VAL A 69 -8.86 -8.56 -9.35
N LYS A 70 -8.80 -9.63 -10.15
CA LYS A 70 -7.53 -10.29 -10.48
C LYS A 70 -6.56 -9.32 -11.16
N GLN A 71 -7.00 -8.62 -12.19
CA GLN A 71 -6.18 -7.62 -12.91
C GLN A 71 -5.68 -6.53 -11.96
N LYS A 72 -6.54 -6.01 -11.09
CA LYS A 72 -6.16 -5.05 -10.05
C LYS A 72 -5.07 -5.61 -9.11
N ASN A 73 -5.20 -6.85 -8.68
CA ASN A 73 -4.23 -7.50 -7.79
C ASN A 73 -2.88 -7.76 -8.48
N ASP A 74 -2.91 -8.16 -9.75
CA ASP A 74 -1.70 -8.34 -10.56
C ASP A 74 -0.94 -7.02 -10.70
N LEU A 75 -1.63 -5.92 -11.03
CA LEU A 75 -1.05 -4.58 -11.12
C LEU A 75 -0.45 -4.10 -9.79
N VAL A 76 -1.16 -4.31 -8.67
CA VAL A 76 -0.65 -3.97 -7.33
C VAL A 76 0.64 -4.74 -7.03
N THR A 77 0.68 -6.02 -7.38
CA THR A 77 1.85 -6.88 -7.14
C THR A 77 3.04 -6.44 -7.99
N GLU A 78 2.82 -6.19 -9.29
CA GLU A 78 3.84 -5.67 -10.21
C GLU A 78 4.43 -4.35 -9.70
N MET A 79 3.58 -3.36 -9.45
CA MET A 79 4.01 -2.04 -8.97
C MET A 79 4.73 -2.10 -7.62
N ARG A 80 4.28 -2.97 -6.71
CA ARG A 80 4.95 -3.18 -5.41
C ARG A 80 6.37 -3.72 -5.62
N ASN A 81 6.52 -4.73 -6.48
CA ASN A 81 7.81 -5.33 -6.75
C ASN A 81 8.76 -4.33 -7.41
N GLU A 82 8.32 -3.68 -8.48
CA GLU A 82 9.16 -2.72 -9.21
C GLU A 82 9.53 -1.47 -8.42
N LYS A 83 8.58 -0.91 -7.66
CA LYS A 83 8.73 0.39 -7.01
C LYS A 83 9.29 0.30 -5.58
N TYR A 84 9.30 -0.88 -4.97
CA TYR A 84 9.68 -1.02 -3.57
C TYR A 84 10.53 -2.27 -3.30
N VAL A 85 10.09 -3.47 -3.66
CA VAL A 85 10.80 -4.70 -3.28
C VAL A 85 12.17 -4.74 -3.93
N ASN A 86 12.25 -4.53 -5.26
CA ASN A 86 13.50 -4.55 -5.99
C ASN A 86 14.46 -3.43 -5.53
N LEU A 87 13.93 -2.27 -5.13
CA LEU A 87 14.76 -1.17 -4.63
C LEU A 87 15.47 -1.49 -3.31
N ILE A 88 14.98 -2.44 -2.53
CA ILE A 88 15.65 -2.88 -1.30
C ILE A 88 17.03 -3.47 -1.64
N ASP A 89 17.05 -4.36 -2.63
CA ASP A 89 18.29 -5.01 -3.09
C ASP A 89 19.16 -4.00 -3.86
N ASP A 90 18.57 -3.20 -4.75
CA ASP A 90 19.28 -2.22 -5.57
C ASP A 90 20.04 -1.16 -4.73
N TYR A 91 19.45 -0.72 -3.63
CA TYR A 91 20.06 0.23 -2.71
C TYR A 91 20.78 -0.42 -1.53
N GLY A 92 20.71 -1.75 -1.40
CA GLY A 92 21.39 -2.48 -0.33
C GLY A 92 20.85 -2.22 1.07
N PHE A 93 19.53 -2.00 1.21
CA PHE A 93 18.91 -1.92 2.52
C PHE A 93 18.84 -3.31 3.16
N GLU A 94 19.04 -3.38 4.47
CA GLU A 94 18.70 -4.57 5.23
C GLU A 94 17.18 -4.53 5.56
N LEU A 95 16.39 -5.42 4.97
CA LEU A 95 14.96 -5.54 5.30
C LEU A 95 14.76 -6.56 6.42
N ILE A 96 14.24 -6.11 7.56
CA ILE A 96 13.94 -6.94 8.71
C ILE A 96 12.41 -7.05 8.84
N LYS A 97 11.89 -8.25 8.67
CA LYS A 97 10.46 -8.54 8.84
C LYS A 97 10.13 -8.68 10.32
N GLY A 98 9.20 -7.88 10.81
CA GLY A 98 8.74 -7.94 12.18
C GLY A 98 8.23 -6.61 12.71
N GLU A 99 7.69 -6.63 13.91
CA GLU A 99 7.25 -5.44 14.62
C GLU A 99 8.37 -4.95 15.53
N ALA A 100 8.72 -3.66 15.39
CA ALA A 100 9.75 -3.02 16.18
C ALA A 100 9.15 -2.41 17.46
N LYS A 101 9.85 -2.62 18.59
CA LYS A 101 9.55 -1.95 19.87
C LYS A 101 10.82 -1.29 20.40
N PHE A 102 10.73 -0.04 20.83
CA PHE A 102 11.86 0.62 21.48
C PHE A 102 12.13 -0.01 22.85
N VAL A 103 13.37 -0.41 23.08
CA VAL A 103 13.89 -0.86 24.37
C VAL A 103 14.49 0.32 25.14
N ASN A 104 15.15 1.21 24.40
CA ASN A 104 15.69 2.48 24.88
C ASN A 104 15.85 3.44 23.69
N GLU A 105 16.42 4.62 23.90
CA GLU A 105 16.58 5.67 22.88
C GLU A 105 17.41 5.25 21.66
N ASN A 106 18.30 4.26 21.80
CA ASN A 106 19.23 3.82 20.76
C ASN A 106 19.03 2.37 20.34
N THR A 107 18.01 1.67 20.86
CA THR A 107 17.81 0.24 20.62
C THR A 107 16.34 -0.09 20.43
N VAL A 108 16.05 -0.82 19.35
CA VAL A 108 14.76 -1.47 19.12
C VAL A 108 14.90 -2.97 19.19
N GLU A 109 13.85 -3.65 19.58
CA GLU A 109 13.72 -5.10 19.55
C GLU A 109 12.78 -5.50 18.40
N VAL A 110 13.19 -6.51 17.62
CA VAL A 110 12.38 -7.12 16.57
C VAL A 110 12.54 -8.64 16.65
N ASN A 111 11.44 -9.37 16.82
CA ASN A 111 11.44 -10.83 16.93
C ASN A 111 12.43 -11.37 17.99
N GLY A 112 12.56 -10.69 19.13
CA GLY A 112 13.49 -11.07 20.21
C GLY A 112 14.95 -10.66 19.99
N ASN A 113 15.29 -10.06 18.85
CA ASN A 113 16.64 -9.56 18.57
C ASN A 113 16.71 -8.05 18.78
N GLN A 114 17.78 -7.58 19.41
CA GLN A 114 18.03 -6.16 19.64
C GLN A 114 18.87 -5.58 18.50
N ILE A 115 18.45 -4.41 18.01
CA ILE A 115 19.10 -3.67 16.92
C ILE A 115 19.41 -2.27 17.45
N THR A 116 20.68 -1.91 17.45
CA THR A 116 21.12 -0.58 17.88
C THR A 116 21.45 0.29 16.69
N ALA A 117 20.99 1.55 16.73
CA ALA A 117 21.26 2.53 15.69
C ALA A 117 21.55 3.92 16.28
N LYS A 118 22.27 4.72 15.51
CA LYS A 118 22.56 6.13 15.90
C LYS A 118 21.34 7.03 15.71
N ARG A 119 20.43 6.68 14.80
CA ARG A 119 19.22 7.46 14.47
C ARG A 119 18.10 6.52 14.05
N PHE A 120 16.88 6.91 14.35
CA PHE A 120 15.66 6.22 13.96
C PHE A 120 14.74 7.17 13.20
N LEU A 121 14.15 6.67 12.12
CA LEU A 121 13.03 7.30 11.44
C LEU A 121 11.77 6.48 11.73
N ILE A 122 10.80 7.08 12.39
CA ILE A 122 9.50 6.46 12.66
C ILE A 122 8.57 6.79 11.49
N ALA A 123 8.23 5.79 10.69
CA ALA A 123 7.38 5.90 9.52
C ALA A 123 6.34 4.77 9.49
N THR A 124 5.65 4.58 10.60
CA THR A 124 4.74 3.46 10.85
C THR A 124 3.40 3.57 10.13
N GLY A 125 3.14 4.70 9.47
CA GLY A 125 1.91 4.92 8.72
C GLY A 125 0.69 5.14 9.59
N ALA A 126 -0.49 4.86 9.01
CA ALA A 126 -1.78 4.97 9.68
C ALA A 126 -2.69 3.83 9.21
N SER A 127 -3.71 3.53 9.99
CA SER A 127 -4.78 2.58 9.67
C SER A 127 -6.11 3.31 9.55
N SER A 128 -7.04 2.73 8.80
CA SER A 128 -8.43 3.19 8.78
C SER A 128 -9.03 3.07 10.17
N THR A 129 -9.70 4.12 10.62
CA THR A 129 -10.40 4.15 11.90
C THR A 129 -11.89 4.32 11.64
N ALA A 130 -12.70 3.46 12.21
CA ALA A 130 -14.15 3.61 12.19
C ALA A 130 -14.56 4.81 13.07
N PRO A 131 -15.42 5.72 12.59
CA PRO A 131 -15.97 6.75 13.43
C PRO A 131 -16.92 6.16 14.47
N ASN A 132 -17.08 6.85 15.61
CA ASN A 132 -18.02 6.41 16.65
C ASN A 132 -19.46 6.75 16.24
N ILE A 133 -20.06 5.88 15.43
CA ILE A 133 -21.45 5.96 14.99
C ILE A 133 -22.23 4.83 15.68
N PRO A 134 -23.29 5.09 16.42
CA PRO A 134 -24.10 4.07 17.04
C PRO A 134 -24.59 3.02 16.02
N GLY A 135 -24.35 1.73 16.31
CA GLY A 135 -24.73 0.61 15.45
C GLY A 135 -23.73 0.29 14.31
N LEU A 136 -22.65 1.03 14.14
CA LEU A 136 -21.66 0.73 13.10
C LEU A 136 -20.90 -0.58 13.38
N ASP A 137 -20.73 -0.94 14.63
CA ASP A 137 -20.13 -2.20 15.09
C ASP A 137 -21.06 -3.42 14.93
N GLU A 138 -22.36 -3.19 14.66
CA GLU A 138 -23.35 -4.23 14.42
C GLU A 138 -23.52 -4.60 12.95
N VAL A 139 -22.83 -3.92 12.04
CA VAL A 139 -22.94 -4.10 10.59
C VAL A 139 -21.57 -4.31 9.94
N ASP A 140 -21.55 -5.11 8.87
CA ASP A 140 -20.37 -5.22 8.03
C ASP A 140 -20.19 -3.95 7.21
N TYR A 141 -19.01 -3.34 7.29
CA TYR A 141 -18.64 -2.19 6.47
C TYR A 141 -17.27 -2.37 5.82
N LEU A 142 -17.08 -1.70 4.70
CA LEU A 142 -15.83 -1.74 3.95
C LEU A 142 -14.96 -0.52 4.25
N THR A 143 -13.68 -0.76 4.26
CA THR A 143 -12.63 0.27 4.26
C THR A 143 -11.78 0.13 3.00
N SER A 144 -10.87 1.08 2.74
CA SER A 144 -9.90 0.94 1.65
C SER A 144 -8.99 -0.29 1.79
N THR A 145 -8.89 -0.85 2.98
CA THR A 145 -8.04 -2.03 3.25
C THR A 145 -8.80 -3.34 3.03
N SER A 146 -10.13 -3.33 3.22
CA SER A 146 -10.99 -4.53 3.14
C SER A 146 -11.79 -4.64 1.84
N LEU A 147 -11.66 -3.68 0.94
CA LEU A 147 -12.32 -3.64 -0.38
C LEU A 147 -11.68 -4.63 -1.37
#